data_757c7a795f7b80a49fb61bdf15a044b6
#
_entry.id   757c7a795f7b80a49fb61bdf15a044b6
#
_cell.length_a   1.000
_cell.length_b   1.000
_cell.length_c   1.000
_cell.angle_alpha   90.00
_cell.angle_beta   90.00
_cell.angle_gamma   90.00
#
_symmetry.space_group_name_H-M   'P 1'
#
loop_
_entity.id
_entity.type
_entity.pdbx_description
1 polymer ?
#
loop_
_entity_poly.entity_id
_entity_poly.type
_entity_poly.pdbx_seq_one_letter_code
_entity_poly.pdbx_strand_id
1 'polypeptide(L)'
;MGNKWGADNVMDLSTGKNIHATREWIIRNSPVPIGTVPIYQALEKVDGKAEDLNWEVYRDTLIEQAEQGVDYFTIHAGVLLRFVPMTAKRLTGIVSRGGAIMAKWCLAHHQENFLYTHWDDICKIMAAYDVSFSIGDGLRPGSIADANDEAQFGELKVQGDLTTRAWE
;
A
#
# COMPACT_ATOMS: atom_id res chain seq x y z
N MET A 1 4.17 -6.83 -21.50
CA MET A 1 5.51 -6.49 -22.02
C MET A 1 6.63 -6.86 -21.06
N GLY A 2 6.54 -6.61 -19.76
CA GLY A 2 7.59 -6.94 -18.77
C GLY A 2 8.08 -8.39 -18.87
N ASN A 3 7.17 -9.35 -18.93
CA ASN A 3 7.50 -10.77 -19.04
C ASN A 3 8.35 -11.12 -20.27
N LYS A 4 8.14 -10.41 -21.38
CA LYS A 4 8.96 -10.60 -22.60
C LYS A 4 10.42 -10.21 -22.38
N TRP A 5 10.70 -9.39 -21.38
CA TRP A 5 12.02 -8.87 -21.04
C TRP A 5 12.58 -9.47 -19.74
N GLY A 6 12.00 -10.58 -19.28
CA GLY A 6 12.52 -11.35 -18.14
C GLY A 6 12.09 -10.84 -16.78
N ALA A 7 10.93 -10.19 -16.67
CA ALA A 7 10.37 -9.84 -15.37
C ALA A 7 9.97 -11.09 -14.58
N ASP A 8 10.41 -11.20 -13.32
CA ASP A 8 10.09 -12.31 -12.41
C ASP A 8 8.71 -12.12 -11.74
N ASN A 9 8.22 -10.91 -11.69
CA ASN A 9 6.87 -10.55 -11.23
C ASN A 9 6.42 -9.23 -11.89
N VAL A 10 5.12 -8.92 -11.80
CA VAL A 10 4.54 -7.69 -12.36
C VAL A 10 3.59 -7.08 -11.35
N MET A 11 3.60 -5.75 -11.22
CA MET A 11 2.62 -5.01 -10.42
C MET A 11 1.51 -4.45 -11.31
N ASP A 12 0.27 -4.71 -10.91
CA ASP A 12 -0.91 -3.99 -11.40
C ASP A 12 -1.13 -2.73 -10.55
N LEU A 13 -0.85 -1.58 -11.14
CA LEU A 13 -1.03 -0.26 -10.55
C LEU A 13 -2.28 0.44 -11.12
N SER A 14 -3.24 -0.32 -11.59
CA SER A 14 -4.46 0.20 -12.19
C SER A 14 -5.22 1.14 -11.26
N THR A 15 -5.76 2.19 -11.86
CA THR A 15 -6.63 3.18 -11.21
C THR A 15 -7.82 3.47 -12.10
N GLY A 16 -8.91 4.01 -11.54
CA GLY A 16 -10.12 4.31 -12.28
C GLY A 16 -11.21 3.23 -12.14
N LYS A 17 -12.28 3.36 -12.90
CA LYS A 17 -13.55 2.63 -12.66
C LYS A 17 -13.53 1.12 -12.93
N ASN A 18 -12.56 0.62 -13.69
CA ASN A 18 -12.56 -0.77 -14.16
C ASN A 18 -11.41 -1.60 -13.60
N ILE A 19 -10.94 -1.28 -12.39
CA ILE A 19 -9.76 -1.93 -11.76
C ILE A 19 -9.98 -3.45 -11.65
N HIS A 20 -11.14 -3.88 -11.17
CA HIS A 20 -11.46 -5.30 -10.99
C HIS A 20 -11.33 -6.10 -12.29
N ALA A 21 -12.03 -5.68 -13.35
CA ALA A 21 -12.00 -6.36 -14.65
C ALA A 21 -10.60 -6.30 -15.30
N THR A 22 -9.91 -5.18 -15.18
CA THR A 22 -8.55 -5.02 -15.69
C THR A 22 -7.58 -5.99 -15.02
N ARG A 23 -7.65 -6.11 -13.69
CA ARG A 23 -6.82 -7.04 -12.92
C ARG A 23 -7.13 -8.50 -13.25
N GLU A 24 -8.40 -8.87 -13.34
CA GLU A 24 -8.78 -10.22 -13.76
C GLU A 24 -8.14 -10.59 -15.10
N TRP A 25 -8.16 -9.66 -16.05
CA TRP A 25 -7.54 -9.87 -17.35
C TRP A 25 -6.01 -9.99 -17.28
N ILE A 26 -5.37 -9.18 -16.43
CA ILE A 26 -3.91 -9.22 -16.21
C ILE A 26 -3.52 -10.58 -15.60
N ILE A 27 -4.19 -11.02 -14.55
CA ILE A 27 -3.92 -12.29 -13.86
C ILE A 27 -4.04 -13.46 -14.83
N ARG A 28 -5.12 -13.51 -15.62
CA ARG A 28 -5.34 -14.58 -16.62
C ARG A 28 -4.25 -14.67 -17.69
N ASN A 29 -3.57 -13.58 -17.99
CA ASN A 29 -2.58 -13.50 -19.07
C ASN A 29 -1.13 -13.37 -18.57
N SER A 30 -0.90 -13.42 -17.27
CA SER A 30 0.44 -13.33 -16.70
C SER A 30 1.02 -14.72 -16.41
N PRO A 31 2.22 -15.03 -16.92
CA PRO A 31 2.95 -16.25 -16.55
C PRO A 31 3.80 -16.08 -15.27
N VAL A 32 3.75 -14.92 -14.63
CA VAL A 32 4.52 -14.57 -13.42
C VAL A 32 3.59 -13.99 -12.35
N PRO A 33 3.99 -14.02 -11.07
CA PRO A 33 3.20 -13.47 -9.98
C PRO A 33 2.79 -12.02 -10.21
N ILE A 34 1.57 -11.69 -9.79
CA ILE A 34 0.96 -10.36 -9.89
C ILE A 34 0.80 -9.74 -8.51
N GLY A 35 1.38 -8.56 -8.32
CA GLY A 35 1.16 -7.73 -7.15
C GLY A 35 0.23 -6.57 -7.40
N THR A 36 -0.38 -6.06 -6.34
CA THR A 36 -1.25 -4.88 -6.39
C THR A 36 -0.97 -3.91 -5.25
N VAL A 37 -1.61 -2.74 -5.33
CA VAL A 37 -1.67 -1.75 -4.25
C VAL A 37 -3.14 -1.56 -3.87
N PRO A 38 -3.69 -2.33 -2.92
CA PRO A 38 -5.13 -2.39 -2.66
C PRO A 38 -5.76 -1.05 -2.31
N ILE A 39 -5.01 -0.13 -1.70
CA ILE A 39 -5.51 1.21 -1.34
C ILE A 39 -5.99 2.01 -2.56
N TYR A 40 -5.51 1.72 -3.78
CA TYR A 40 -5.95 2.42 -4.98
C TYR A 40 -7.39 2.04 -5.36
N GLN A 41 -7.75 0.77 -5.24
CA GLN A 41 -9.13 0.33 -5.46
C GLN A 41 -10.04 0.72 -4.29
N ALA A 42 -9.56 0.65 -3.06
CA ALA A 42 -10.30 1.14 -1.90
C ALA A 42 -10.64 2.64 -2.05
N LEU A 43 -9.69 3.44 -2.55
CA LEU A 43 -9.91 4.86 -2.83
C LEU A 43 -10.97 5.08 -3.91
N GLU A 44 -10.99 4.25 -4.95
CA GLU A 44 -12.02 4.32 -6.01
C GLU A 44 -13.42 4.01 -5.46
N LYS A 45 -13.52 3.05 -4.52
CA LYS A 45 -14.80 2.70 -3.86
C LYS A 45 -15.40 3.84 -3.04
N VAL A 46 -14.59 4.83 -2.67
CA VAL A 46 -15.01 6.04 -1.95
C VAL A 46 -14.89 7.31 -2.82
N ASP A 47 -15.11 7.16 -4.13
CA ASP A 47 -15.10 8.25 -5.11
C ASP A 47 -13.82 9.13 -5.08
N GLY A 48 -12.67 8.54 -4.76
CA GLY A 48 -11.39 9.23 -4.74
C GLY A 48 -11.14 10.12 -3.52
N LYS A 49 -12.00 10.06 -2.50
CA LYS A 49 -11.88 10.86 -1.29
C LYS A 49 -11.12 10.08 -0.23
N ALA A 50 -9.85 10.42 -0.02
CA ALA A 50 -9.01 9.72 0.94
C ALA A 50 -9.58 9.76 2.37
N GLU A 51 -10.22 10.86 2.75
CA GLU A 51 -10.87 11.05 4.04
C GLU A 51 -12.07 10.12 4.29
N ASP A 52 -12.71 9.61 3.25
CA ASP A 52 -13.85 8.69 3.37
C ASP A 52 -13.40 7.22 3.47
N LEU A 53 -12.10 6.94 3.35
CA LEU A 53 -11.55 5.61 3.55
C LEU A 53 -11.74 5.16 5.01
N ASN A 54 -11.99 3.86 5.17
CA ASN A 54 -12.07 3.21 6.47
C ASN A 54 -11.56 1.76 6.39
N TRP A 55 -11.44 1.12 7.54
CA TRP A 55 -10.97 -0.24 7.64
C TRP A 55 -11.86 -1.24 6.88
N GLU A 56 -13.17 -1.09 6.99
CA GLU A 56 -14.14 -2.01 6.38
C GLU A 56 -13.99 -2.04 4.85
N VAL A 57 -13.97 -0.87 4.21
CA VAL A 57 -13.78 -0.74 2.76
C VAL A 57 -12.43 -1.33 2.34
N TYR A 58 -11.38 -1.08 3.12
CA TYR A 58 -10.05 -1.60 2.81
C TYR A 58 -9.98 -3.12 2.99
N ARG A 59 -10.49 -3.65 4.10
CA ARG A 59 -10.57 -5.09 4.37
C ARG A 59 -11.30 -5.84 3.26
N ASP A 60 -12.47 -5.35 2.88
CA ASP A 60 -13.28 -5.98 1.82
C ASP A 60 -12.57 -5.91 0.45
N THR A 61 -11.76 -4.87 0.23
CA THR A 61 -10.91 -4.75 -0.95
C THR A 61 -9.76 -5.75 -0.93
N LEU A 62 -9.11 -5.98 0.22
CA LEU A 62 -8.08 -7.01 0.36
C LEU A 62 -8.64 -8.39 0.02
N ILE A 63 -9.78 -8.74 0.62
CA ILE A 63 -10.43 -10.04 0.40
C ILE A 63 -10.81 -10.21 -1.07
N GLU A 64 -11.46 -9.20 -1.68
CA GLU A 64 -11.80 -9.22 -3.10
C GLU A 64 -10.59 -9.49 -4.00
N GLN A 65 -9.47 -8.82 -3.74
CA GLN A 65 -8.26 -9.00 -4.55
C GLN A 65 -7.58 -10.35 -4.30
N ALA A 66 -7.60 -10.84 -3.06
CA ALA A 66 -7.09 -12.16 -2.70
C ALA A 66 -7.91 -13.26 -3.40
N GLU A 67 -9.25 -13.15 -3.40
CA GLU A 67 -10.14 -14.07 -4.11
C GLU A 67 -9.96 -14.04 -5.64
N GLN A 68 -9.52 -12.92 -6.19
CA GLN A 68 -9.15 -12.85 -7.61
C GLN A 68 -7.83 -13.59 -7.94
N GLY A 69 -7.02 -13.92 -6.94
CA GLY A 69 -5.75 -14.62 -7.11
C GLY A 69 -4.55 -13.69 -7.26
N VAL A 70 -4.55 -12.55 -6.60
CA VAL A 70 -3.35 -11.68 -6.49
C VAL A 70 -2.33 -12.35 -5.59
N ASP A 71 -1.06 -12.34 -5.99
CA ASP A 71 0.00 -13.07 -5.30
C ASP A 71 0.66 -12.27 -4.16
N TYR A 72 0.69 -10.93 -4.27
CA TYR A 72 1.23 -10.08 -3.20
C TYR A 72 0.59 -8.69 -3.17
N PHE A 73 0.52 -8.10 -1.97
CA PHE A 73 -0.01 -6.75 -1.75
C PHE A 73 1.04 -5.78 -1.26
N THR A 74 1.09 -4.58 -1.86
CA THR A 74 1.85 -3.46 -1.31
C THR A 74 0.98 -2.67 -0.34
N ILE A 75 1.39 -2.64 0.93
CA ILE A 75 0.63 -2.04 2.04
C ILE A 75 1.46 -0.97 2.74
N HIS A 76 0.97 0.27 2.77
CA HIS A 76 1.66 1.44 3.32
C HIS A 76 1.35 1.63 4.82
N ALA A 77 1.57 0.59 5.63
CA ALA A 77 1.27 0.61 7.06
C ALA A 77 2.31 1.38 7.91
N GLY A 78 3.49 1.66 7.36
CA GLY A 78 4.56 2.39 8.06
C GLY A 78 4.38 3.91 8.09
N VAL A 79 3.40 4.45 7.34
CA VAL A 79 3.09 5.89 7.31
C VAL A 79 2.35 6.27 8.58
N LEU A 80 3.08 6.59 9.65
CA LEU A 80 2.48 6.96 10.93
C LEU A 80 2.23 8.47 11.02
N LEU A 81 1.15 8.83 11.72
CA LEU A 81 0.75 10.23 11.92
C LEU A 81 1.92 11.12 12.40
N ARG A 82 2.75 10.61 13.32
CA ARG A 82 3.91 11.34 13.87
C ARG A 82 4.99 11.69 12.84
N PHE A 83 5.10 10.93 11.75
CA PHE A 83 6.11 11.18 10.72
C PHE A 83 5.65 12.15 9.64
N VAL A 84 4.34 12.31 9.46
CA VAL A 84 3.78 13.16 8.40
C VAL A 84 4.28 14.61 8.49
N PRO A 85 4.29 15.28 9.66
CA PRO A 85 4.82 16.64 9.78
C PRO A 85 6.31 16.78 9.44
N MET A 86 7.09 15.70 9.60
CA MET A 86 8.53 15.70 9.30
C MET A 86 8.81 15.89 7.81
N THR A 87 7.85 15.53 6.94
CA THR A 87 7.98 15.69 5.48
C THR A 87 7.71 17.10 4.97
N ALA A 88 7.21 18.00 5.83
CA ALA A 88 6.80 19.36 5.41
C ALA A 88 7.96 20.23 4.89
N LYS A 89 9.20 19.92 5.30
CA LYS A 89 10.40 20.65 4.87
C LYS A 89 11.08 20.03 3.64
N ARG A 90 10.56 18.91 3.13
CA ARG A 90 11.11 18.23 1.96
C ARG A 90 10.91 19.06 0.70
N LEU A 91 11.87 18.98 -0.21
CA LEU A 91 11.79 19.60 -1.53
C LEU A 91 10.63 19.00 -2.35
N THR A 92 10.44 17.67 -2.27
CA THR A 92 9.43 16.94 -3.04
C THR A 92 8.23 16.46 -2.21
N GLY A 93 8.23 16.70 -0.90
CA GLY A 93 7.15 16.25 -0.01
C GLY A 93 7.01 14.73 0.06
N ILE A 94 5.78 14.22 -0.07
CA ILE A 94 5.47 12.80 -0.10
C ILE A 94 5.17 12.39 -1.55
N VAL A 95 6.10 11.70 -2.19
CA VAL A 95 6.01 11.30 -3.62
C VAL A 95 5.28 9.97 -3.81
N SER A 96 5.18 9.15 -2.77
CA SER A 96 4.41 7.91 -2.81
C SER A 96 2.92 8.21 -2.88
N ARG A 97 2.20 7.65 -3.88
CA ARG A 97 0.75 7.80 -3.96
C ARG A 97 0.05 7.21 -2.75
N GLY A 98 0.38 5.96 -2.37
CA GLY A 98 -0.20 5.30 -1.20
C GLY A 98 0.17 6.03 0.10
N GLY A 99 1.42 6.49 0.21
CA GLY A 99 1.88 7.30 1.34
C GLY A 99 1.11 8.62 1.46
N ALA A 100 0.88 9.32 0.36
CA ALA A 100 0.12 10.57 0.34
C ALA A 100 -1.36 10.38 0.70
N ILE A 101 -1.99 9.28 0.24
CA ILE A 101 -3.36 8.92 0.61
C ILE A 101 -3.46 8.71 2.12
N MET A 102 -2.57 7.91 2.71
CA MET A 102 -2.59 7.62 4.14
C MET A 102 -2.22 8.85 4.98
N ALA A 103 -1.25 9.64 4.56
CA ALA A 103 -0.92 10.91 5.22
C ALA A 103 -2.11 11.88 5.25
N LYS A 104 -2.82 12.03 4.13
CA LYS A 104 -4.05 12.84 4.06
C LYS A 104 -5.12 12.31 5.01
N TRP A 105 -5.32 11.00 5.04
CA TRP A 105 -6.27 10.37 5.94
C TRP A 105 -5.94 10.64 7.42
N CYS A 106 -4.68 10.40 7.83
CA CYS A 106 -4.21 10.63 9.18
C CYS A 106 -4.41 12.09 9.62
N LEU A 107 -4.11 13.04 8.74
CA LEU A 107 -4.30 14.47 9.03
C LEU A 107 -5.78 14.86 9.13
N ALA A 108 -6.63 14.33 8.24
CA ALA A 108 -8.06 14.65 8.23
C ALA A 108 -8.78 14.14 9.50
N HIS A 109 -8.39 12.96 9.98
CA HIS A 109 -9.03 12.33 11.15
C HIS A 109 -8.31 12.59 12.47
N HIS A 110 -7.08 13.15 12.44
CA HIS A 110 -6.20 13.25 13.61
C HIS A 110 -6.03 11.89 14.32
N GLN A 111 -5.95 10.81 13.53
CA GLN A 111 -5.84 9.44 13.99
C GLN A 111 -4.66 8.73 13.34
N GLU A 112 -4.19 7.67 13.98
CA GLU A 112 -3.13 6.83 13.43
C GLU A 112 -3.65 6.04 12.23
N ASN A 113 -2.75 5.79 11.28
CA ASN A 113 -2.97 5.01 10.08
C ASN A 113 -3.70 3.69 10.39
N PHE A 114 -4.91 3.51 9.84
CA PHE A 114 -5.69 2.31 10.11
C PHE A 114 -5.04 1.02 9.56
N LEU A 115 -4.16 1.11 8.56
CA LEU A 115 -3.39 -0.05 8.10
C LEU A 115 -2.38 -0.52 9.15
N TYR A 116 -1.86 0.40 9.96
CA TYR A 116 -0.98 0.09 11.08
C TYR A 116 -1.78 -0.49 12.26
N THR A 117 -2.89 0.14 12.62
CA THR A 117 -3.71 -0.30 13.77
C THR A 117 -4.39 -1.64 13.56
N HIS A 118 -4.70 -2.00 12.31
CA HIS A 118 -5.29 -3.30 11.92
C HIS A 118 -4.27 -4.26 11.31
N TRP A 119 -2.97 -4.10 11.62
CA TRP A 119 -1.93 -4.93 11.01
C TRP A 119 -2.12 -6.42 11.23
N ASP A 120 -2.49 -6.82 12.45
CA ASP A 120 -2.71 -8.23 12.77
C ASP A 120 -3.92 -8.83 12.03
N ASP A 121 -4.95 -8.03 11.78
CA ASP A 121 -6.10 -8.48 10.97
C ASP A 121 -5.71 -8.60 9.49
N ILE A 122 -4.87 -7.71 9.00
CA ILE A 122 -4.27 -7.82 7.65
C ILE A 122 -3.44 -9.10 7.56
N CYS A 123 -2.57 -9.39 8.53
CA CYS A 123 -1.77 -10.62 8.56
C CYS A 123 -2.65 -11.88 8.50
N LYS A 124 -3.76 -11.93 9.25
CA LYS A 124 -4.71 -13.05 9.20
C LYS A 124 -5.34 -13.25 7.82
N ILE A 125 -5.72 -12.16 7.15
CA ILE A 125 -6.26 -12.22 5.78
C ILE A 125 -5.19 -12.75 4.83
N MET A 126 -3.98 -12.19 4.88
CA MET A 126 -2.87 -12.59 4.02
C MET A 126 -2.52 -14.08 4.20
N ALA A 127 -2.47 -14.55 5.44
CA ALA A 127 -2.24 -15.96 5.75
C ALA A 127 -3.36 -16.88 5.26
N ALA A 128 -4.63 -16.44 5.37
CA ALA A 128 -5.78 -17.24 4.94
C ALA A 128 -5.82 -17.47 3.43
N TYR A 129 -5.30 -16.52 2.65
CA TYR A 129 -5.29 -16.58 1.18
C TYR A 129 -3.90 -16.86 0.58
N ASP A 130 -2.89 -17.12 1.41
CA ASP A 130 -1.50 -17.34 0.99
C ASP A 130 -0.93 -16.20 0.12
N VAL A 131 -1.23 -14.96 0.51
CA VAL A 131 -0.78 -13.74 -0.19
C VAL A 131 0.45 -13.16 0.50
N SER A 132 1.47 -12.82 -0.27
CA SER A 132 2.72 -12.24 0.26
C SER A 132 2.62 -10.73 0.51
N PHE A 133 3.45 -10.24 1.44
CA PHE A 133 3.60 -8.81 1.70
C PHE A 133 4.66 -8.15 0.82
N SER A 134 4.35 -6.94 0.36
CA SER A 134 5.30 -5.91 -0.03
C SER A 134 5.02 -4.70 0.88
N ILE A 135 5.82 -4.48 1.93
CA ILE A 135 5.60 -3.37 2.86
C ILE A 135 6.06 -2.08 2.21
N GLY A 136 5.09 -1.23 1.85
CA GLY A 136 5.32 -0.05 1.03
C GLY A 136 5.99 1.10 1.79
N ASP A 137 7.00 1.69 1.19
CA ASP A 137 7.72 2.87 1.67
C ASP A 137 6.98 4.17 1.31
N GLY A 138 5.96 4.50 2.06
CA GLY A 138 5.10 5.67 1.82
C GLY A 138 5.80 7.01 2.01
N LEU A 139 6.85 7.05 2.81
CA LEU A 139 7.64 8.24 3.11
C LEU A 139 9.03 8.23 2.45
N ARG A 140 9.24 7.42 1.41
CA ARG A 140 10.47 7.45 0.62
C ARG A 140 10.72 8.86 0.04
N PRO A 141 11.99 9.31 -0.06
CA PRO A 141 12.32 10.61 -0.64
C PRO A 141 12.11 10.60 -2.16
N GLY A 142 11.72 11.73 -2.71
CA GLY A 142 11.59 11.92 -4.17
C GLY A 142 12.82 12.55 -4.80
N SER A 143 13.77 13.03 -4.00
CA SER A 143 15.01 13.65 -4.45
C SER A 143 16.17 13.30 -3.51
N ILE A 144 17.41 13.44 -4.02
CA ILE A 144 18.61 13.25 -3.20
C ILE A 144 18.65 14.25 -2.03
N ALA A 145 18.11 15.45 -2.22
CA ALA A 145 18.06 16.47 -1.17
C ALA A 145 17.23 16.06 0.05
N ASP A 146 16.23 15.20 -0.15
CA ASP A 146 15.32 14.72 0.90
C ASP A 146 15.75 13.35 1.47
N ALA A 147 16.77 12.72 0.88
CA ALA A 147 17.20 11.37 1.25
C ALA A 147 17.79 11.32 2.66
N ASN A 148 17.53 10.21 3.36
CA ASN A 148 18.05 9.91 4.69
C ASN A 148 17.55 10.87 5.79
N ASP A 149 16.36 11.42 5.62
CA ASP A 149 15.74 12.23 6.67
C ASP A 149 15.07 11.35 7.76
N GLU A 150 14.64 12.00 8.84
CA GLU A 150 14.02 11.34 9.99
C GLU A 150 12.71 10.64 9.63
N ALA A 151 11.95 11.16 8.66
CA ALA A 151 10.71 10.54 8.20
C ALA A 151 10.97 9.21 7.49
N GLN A 152 11.96 9.16 6.61
CA GLN A 152 12.35 7.94 5.90
C GLN A 152 12.84 6.86 6.86
N PHE A 153 13.77 7.19 7.76
CA PHE A 153 14.30 6.22 8.72
C PHE A 153 13.27 5.82 9.80
N GLY A 154 12.39 6.74 10.18
CA GLY A 154 11.29 6.44 11.10
C GLY A 154 10.34 5.41 10.52
N GLU A 155 9.93 5.59 9.26
CA GLU A 155 9.11 4.62 8.55
C GLU A 155 9.82 3.27 8.38
N LEU A 156 11.10 3.27 7.96
CA LEU A 156 11.88 2.06 7.77
C LEU A 156 11.94 1.21 9.06
N LYS A 157 12.11 1.85 10.21
CA LYS A 157 12.10 1.14 11.50
C LYS A 157 10.74 0.47 11.75
N VAL A 158 9.64 1.19 11.51
CA VAL A 158 8.29 0.64 11.66
C VAL A 158 8.06 -0.52 10.69
N GLN A 159 8.54 -0.41 9.45
CA GLN A 159 8.46 -1.51 8.48
C GLN A 159 9.19 -2.76 8.97
N GLY A 160 10.35 -2.61 9.61
CA GLY A 160 11.07 -3.72 10.26
C GLY A 160 10.24 -4.38 11.35
N ASP A 161 9.63 -3.59 12.24
CA ASP A 161 8.76 -4.09 13.31
C ASP A 161 7.53 -4.82 12.75
N LEU A 162 6.89 -4.27 11.69
CA LEU A 162 5.75 -4.88 11.01
C LEU A 162 6.14 -6.19 10.30
N THR A 163 7.33 -6.24 9.70
CA THR A 163 7.86 -7.46 9.08
C THR A 163 8.02 -8.57 10.10
N THR A 164 8.59 -8.27 11.27
CA THR A 164 8.75 -9.25 12.35
C THR A 164 7.41 -9.81 12.79
N ARG A 165 6.41 -8.94 13.00
CA ARG A 165 5.05 -9.35 13.36
C ARG A 165 4.34 -10.19 12.28
N ALA A 166 4.65 -9.96 11.01
CA ALA A 166 4.08 -10.74 9.91
C ALA A 166 4.70 -12.15 9.80
N TRP A 167 5.89 -12.37 10.37
CA TRP A 167 6.55 -13.69 10.41
C TRP A 167 6.12 -14.55 11.59
N GLU A 168 5.54 -13.97 12.65
CA GLU A 168 4.99 -14.67 13.82
C GLU A 168 3.63 -15.33 13.52
#